data_7308803e306ac4e188b59beb281c3ab2
#
_entry.id   7308803e306ac4e188b59beb281c3ab2
#
_cell.length_a   1.000
_cell.length_b   1.000
_cell.length_c   1.000
_cell.angle_alpha   90.00
_cell.angle_beta   90.00
_cell.angle_gamma   90.00
#
_symmetry.space_group_name_H-M   'P 1'
#
loop_
_entity.id
_entity.type
_entity.pdbx_description
1 polymer ?
#
loop_
_entity_poly.entity_id
_entity_poly.type
_entity_poly.pdbx_seq_one_letter_code
_entity_poly.pdbx_strand_id
1 'polypeptide(L)'
;MKSEDLKKLVDGKRRWAEPLTAEDRAKGFKGWYSSKYLPHFDSPGAQQYITYRLADSLPAERRGEWEAILAKEDELEKQRKLEHYLDLGHGACHMRNPRIAELVQRAFWHYDGVRYRLLAWVVMPNHIHALIEVWQVPLGKILKDLKGYTAKEANKILGRDGTFWEDDYFDRYIRDEEHFRRVVRYIENNPVKAALVLLAAEWPWSSAHYRSQEGTSSKTLAHPTANRVPDIL
;
A
#
# COMPACT_ATOMS: atom_id res chain seq x y z
N MET A 1 3.43 18.27 7.60
CA MET A 1 2.05 18.04 8.07
C MET A 1 1.87 18.89 9.32
N LYS A 2 0.95 19.85 9.31
CA LYS A 2 0.73 20.76 10.43
C LYS A 2 0.10 20.01 11.62
N SER A 3 0.34 20.47 12.85
CA SER A 3 -0.20 19.90 14.09
C SER A 3 -1.73 19.73 14.08
N GLU A 4 -2.45 20.62 13.37
CA GLU A 4 -3.91 20.55 13.19
C GLU A 4 -4.35 19.40 12.27
N ASP A 5 -3.57 19.07 11.23
CA ASP A 5 -3.87 17.94 10.35
C ASP A 5 -3.67 16.61 11.09
N LEU A 6 -2.65 16.54 11.95
CA LEU A 6 -2.44 15.42 12.86
C LEU A 6 -3.59 15.27 13.87
N LYS A 7 -4.11 16.38 14.41
CA LYS A 7 -5.22 16.37 15.36
C LYS A 7 -6.52 15.90 14.71
N LYS A 8 -6.82 16.36 13.47
CA LYS A 8 -7.96 15.87 12.67
C LYS A 8 -7.84 14.40 12.31
N LEU A 9 -6.62 13.93 12.01
CA LEU A 9 -6.31 12.51 11.80
C LEU A 9 -6.51 11.68 13.08
N VAL A 10 -6.23 12.24 14.25
CA VAL A 10 -6.43 11.59 15.55
C VAL A 10 -7.91 11.58 15.96
N ASP A 11 -8.64 12.66 15.72
CA ASP A 11 -10.07 12.76 16.05
C ASP A 11 -10.95 11.92 15.10
N GLY A 12 -10.53 11.70 13.86
CA GLY A 12 -11.16 10.74 12.94
C GLY A 12 -10.96 9.28 13.36
N LYS A 13 -9.98 8.97 14.21
CA LYS A 13 -9.58 7.61 14.63
C LYS A 13 -10.59 6.88 15.50
N ARG A 14 -11.53 7.54 16.16
CA ARG A 14 -12.47 6.86 17.05
C ARG A 14 -13.56 6.10 16.30
N ARG A 15 -13.85 6.46 15.04
CA ARG A 15 -14.92 5.85 14.28
C ARG A 15 -14.66 4.38 13.90
N TRP A 16 -13.43 4.00 13.65
CA TRP A 16 -13.11 2.59 13.31
C TRP A 16 -13.26 1.62 14.49
N ALA A 17 -13.21 2.11 15.73
CA ALA A 17 -13.45 1.32 16.93
C ALA A 17 -14.95 1.11 17.21
N GLU A 18 -15.83 1.83 16.51
CA GLU A 18 -17.28 1.69 16.65
C GLU A 18 -17.79 0.55 15.76
N PRO A 19 -18.87 -0.13 16.16
CA PRO A 19 -19.52 -1.11 15.32
C PRO A 19 -19.97 -0.49 13.99
N LEU A 20 -19.83 -1.24 12.90
CA LEU A 20 -20.31 -0.82 11.58
C LEU A 20 -21.80 -0.51 11.61
N THR A 21 -22.18 0.64 11.10
CA THR A 21 -23.59 1.00 10.90
C THR A 21 -24.23 0.23 9.75
N ALA A 22 -25.55 0.30 9.62
CA ALA A 22 -26.27 -0.27 8.47
C ALA A 22 -25.82 0.40 7.16
N GLU A 23 -25.53 1.71 7.17
CA GLU A 23 -25.02 2.44 6.02
C GLU A 23 -23.60 1.98 5.62
N ASP A 24 -22.70 1.77 6.59
CA ASP A 24 -21.37 1.25 6.33
C ASP A 24 -21.42 -0.14 5.68
N ARG A 25 -22.31 -1.01 6.17
CA ARG A 25 -22.54 -2.34 5.58
C ARG A 25 -23.12 -2.26 4.17
N ALA A 26 -24.03 -1.32 3.92
CA ALA A 26 -24.58 -1.07 2.59
C ALA A 26 -23.52 -0.58 1.60
N LYS A 27 -22.48 0.15 2.06
CA LYS A 27 -21.30 0.51 1.28
C LYS A 27 -20.35 -0.66 1.05
N GLY A 28 -20.57 -1.81 1.72
CA GLY A 28 -19.79 -3.03 1.56
C GLY A 28 -18.67 -3.22 2.61
N PHE A 29 -18.57 -2.39 3.65
CA PHE A 29 -17.65 -2.60 4.76
C PHE A 29 -18.05 -3.83 5.58
N LYS A 30 -17.05 -4.60 5.99
CA LYS A 30 -17.24 -5.92 6.64
C LYS A 30 -16.79 -5.97 8.10
N GLY A 31 -15.99 -5.00 8.57
CA GLY A 31 -15.28 -5.10 9.83
C GLY A 31 -14.16 -6.14 9.74
N TRP A 32 -14.04 -7.00 10.72
CA TRP A 32 -13.13 -8.14 10.65
C TRP A 32 -13.70 -9.24 9.75
N TYR A 33 -12.88 -9.72 8.82
CA TYR A 33 -13.19 -10.85 7.95
C TYR A 33 -11.92 -11.57 7.52
N SER A 34 -12.04 -12.79 7.05
CA SER A 34 -10.94 -13.57 6.48
C SER A 34 -11.15 -13.72 4.97
N SER A 35 -10.10 -13.57 4.21
CA SER A 35 -10.05 -13.89 2.78
C SER A 35 -8.85 -14.81 2.56
N LYS A 36 -9.10 -15.99 2.05
CA LYS A 36 -8.07 -17.02 1.83
C LYS A 36 -7.30 -17.36 3.13
N TYR A 37 -6.12 -16.78 3.32
CA TYR A 37 -5.17 -17.15 4.38
C TYR A 37 -4.94 -16.04 5.42
N LEU A 38 -5.40 -14.82 5.16
CA LEU A 38 -5.10 -13.67 6.02
C LEU A 38 -6.38 -13.06 6.61
N PRO A 39 -6.33 -12.63 7.87
CA PRO A 39 -7.37 -11.79 8.45
C PRO A 39 -7.25 -10.37 7.90
N HIS A 40 -8.39 -9.77 7.59
CA HIS A 40 -8.50 -8.40 7.13
C HIS A 40 -9.39 -7.58 8.04
N PHE A 41 -9.11 -6.28 8.10
CA PHE A 41 -9.95 -5.32 8.79
C PHE A 41 -10.46 -4.27 7.79
N ASP A 42 -11.75 -3.93 7.85
CA ASP A 42 -12.36 -3.00 6.90
C ASP A 42 -13.43 -2.15 7.60
N SER A 43 -13.11 -0.88 7.82
CA SER A 43 -14.00 0.08 8.49
C SER A 43 -13.77 1.49 7.95
N PRO A 44 -14.83 2.33 7.81
CA PRO A 44 -14.67 3.72 7.42
C PRO A 44 -13.79 4.50 8.41
N GLY A 45 -12.89 5.31 7.89
CA GLY A 45 -11.94 6.11 8.70
C GLY A 45 -10.74 5.32 9.22
N ALA A 46 -10.66 4.00 8.92
CA ALA A 46 -9.49 3.22 9.28
C ALA A 46 -8.28 3.64 8.45
N GLN A 47 -7.17 3.90 9.14
CA GLN A 47 -5.87 4.03 8.52
C GLN A 47 -5.22 2.66 8.48
N GLN A 48 -4.87 2.19 7.28
CA GLN A 48 -4.41 0.83 7.06
C GLN A 48 -3.09 0.81 6.32
N TYR A 49 -2.10 0.16 6.92
CA TYR A 49 -0.90 -0.27 6.26
C TYR A 49 -1.23 -1.49 5.40
N ILE A 50 -0.84 -1.46 4.16
CA ILE A 50 -1.08 -2.53 3.20
C ILE A 50 0.22 -2.95 2.52
N THR A 51 0.31 -4.24 2.22
CA THR A 51 1.35 -4.82 1.38
C THR A 51 0.73 -5.77 0.37
N TYR A 52 1.07 -5.63 -0.91
CA TYR A 52 0.76 -6.61 -1.93
C TYR A 52 1.93 -6.77 -2.90
N ARG A 53 2.02 -7.91 -3.55
CA ARG A 53 3.22 -8.35 -4.24
C ARG A 53 2.94 -8.88 -5.64
N LEU A 54 3.97 -8.96 -6.47
CA LEU A 54 3.89 -9.67 -7.74
C LEU A 54 3.61 -11.16 -7.51
N ALA A 55 2.87 -11.77 -8.43
CA ALA A 55 2.51 -13.19 -8.33
C ALA A 55 3.73 -14.13 -8.32
N ASP A 56 4.80 -13.72 -9.00
CA ASP A 56 6.05 -14.48 -9.12
C ASP A 56 7.10 -14.13 -8.05
N SER A 57 6.79 -13.21 -7.13
CA SER A 57 7.71 -12.86 -6.02
C SER A 57 7.94 -14.01 -5.04
N LEU A 58 7.16 -15.07 -5.16
CA LEU A 58 7.31 -16.33 -4.45
C LEU A 58 7.53 -17.47 -5.45
N PRO A 59 8.78 -17.77 -5.80
CA PRO A 59 9.08 -18.86 -6.70
C PRO A 59 8.57 -20.21 -6.18
N ALA A 60 8.12 -21.08 -7.10
CA ALA A 60 7.54 -22.37 -6.75
C ALA A 60 8.50 -23.24 -5.92
N GLU A 61 9.80 -23.13 -6.19
CA GLU A 61 10.88 -23.84 -5.50
C GLU A 61 11.01 -23.44 -4.03
N ARG A 62 10.50 -22.27 -3.65
CA ARG A 62 10.53 -21.72 -2.28
C ARG A 62 9.18 -21.78 -1.56
N ARG A 63 8.21 -22.50 -2.13
CA ARG A 63 6.86 -22.62 -1.54
C ARG A 63 6.88 -23.14 -0.11
N GLY A 64 7.74 -24.11 0.19
CA GLY A 64 7.88 -24.65 1.55
C GLY A 64 8.36 -23.64 2.58
N GLU A 65 9.24 -22.69 2.20
CA GLU A 65 9.66 -21.59 3.06
C GLU A 65 8.49 -20.67 3.39
N TRP A 66 7.65 -20.39 2.39
CA TRP A 66 6.45 -19.58 2.54
C TRP A 66 5.41 -20.24 3.43
N GLU A 67 5.14 -21.52 3.22
CA GLU A 67 4.22 -22.32 4.05
C GLU A 67 4.69 -22.34 5.52
N ALA A 68 6.00 -22.48 5.74
CA ALA A 68 6.59 -22.39 7.07
C ALA A 68 6.44 -20.99 7.72
N ILE A 69 6.45 -19.93 6.91
CA ILE A 69 6.17 -18.56 7.40
C ILE A 69 4.69 -18.42 7.76
N LEU A 70 3.79 -18.90 6.90
CA LEU A 70 2.33 -18.83 7.13
C LEU A 70 1.87 -19.69 8.31
N ALA A 71 2.55 -20.79 8.59
CA ALA A 71 2.25 -21.68 9.72
C ALA A 71 2.62 -21.09 11.10
N LYS A 72 3.29 -19.94 11.16
CA LYS A 72 3.62 -19.28 12.43
C LYS A 72 2.36 -18.75 13.12
N GLU A 73 2.26 -18.95 14.42
CA GLU A 73 1.13 -18.45 15.22
C GLU A 73 1.23 -16.96 15.49
N ASP A 74 2.46 -16.40 15.65
CA ASP A 74 2.68 -14.98 15.88
C ASP A 74 2.56 -14.18 14.56
N GLU A 75 1.50 -13.41 14.44
CA GLU A 75 1.24 -12.56 13.27
C GLU A 75 2.32 -11.50 13.04
N LEU A 76 2.99 -11.00 14.10
CA LEU A 76 4.09 -10.04 13.97
C LEU A 76 5.35 -10.71 13.41
N GLU A 77 5.65 -11.91 13.88
CA GLU A 77 6.79 -12.69 13.36
C GLU A 77 6.53 -13.09 11.90
N LYS A 78 5.31 -13.53 11.61
CA LYS A 78 4.86 -13.84 10.25
C LYS A 78 5.07 -12.66 9.32
N GLN A 79 4.57 -11.49 9.70
CA GLN A 79 4.71 -10.27 8.92
C GLN A 79 6.19 -9.90 8.68
N ARG A 80 7.02 -9.90 9.73
CA ARG A 80 8.45 -9.57 9.62
C ARG A 80 9.20 -10.50 8.67
N LYS A 81 8.90 -11.79 8.72
CA LYS A 81 9.51 -12.79 7.84
C LYS A 81 9.06 -12.62 6.40
N LEU A 82 7.76 -12.36 6.19
CA LEU A 82 7.21 -12.07 4.87
C LEU A 82 7.88 -10.83 4.27
N GLU A 83 7.95 -9.72 5.01
CA GLU A 83 8.59 -8.49 4.57
C GLU A 83 10.07 -8.70 4.24
N HIS A 84 10.82 -9.37 5.13
CA HIS A 84 12.20 -9.73 4.86
C HIS A 84 12.35 -10.58 3.58
N TYR A 85 11.47 -11.53 3.36
CA TYR A 85 11.47 -12.37 2.16
C TYR A 85 11.23 -11.55 0.89
N LEU A 86 10.30 -10.60 0.92
CA LEU A 86 10.02 -9.71 -0.21
C LEU A 86 11.21 -8.78 -0.50
N ASP A 87 11.90 -8.28 0.52
CA ASP A 87 13.09 -7.43 0.40
C ASP A 87 14.27 -8.15 -0.31
N LEU A 88 14.32 -9.49 -0.28
CA LEU A 88 15.30 -10.27 -1.04
C LEU A 88 15.13 -10.17 -2.57
N GLY A 89 14.02 -9.63 -3.04
CA GLY A 89 13.82 -9.34 -4.46
C GLY A 89 13.68 -10.58 -5.34
N HIS A 90 12.97 -11.61 -4.87
CA HIS A 90 12.67 -12.79 -5.68
C HIS A 90 11.67 -12.50 -6.80
N GLY A 91 11.69 -13.32 -7.86
CA GLY A 91 10.87 -13.18 -9.04
C GLY A 91 11.45 -12.22 -10.08
N ALA A 92 10.66 -11.88 -11.09
CA ALA A 92 11.09 -11.04 -12.21
C ALA A 92 11.27 -9.55 -11.84
N CYS A 93 10.80 -9.14 -10.67
CA CYS A 93 10.94 -7.75 -10.19
C CYS A 93 10.50 -6.71 -11.23
N HIS A 94 9.36 -6.92 -11.85
CA HIS A 94 8.88 -6.11 -12.99
C HIS A 94 8.82 -4.60 -12.70
N MET A 95 8.67 -4.19 -11.45
CA MET A 95 8.67 -2.77 -11.06
C MET A 95 10.07 -2.14 -10.98
N ARG A 96 11.14 -2.88 -11.32
CA ARG A 96 12.44 -2.27 -11.69
C ARG A 96 12.36 -1.49 -12.99
N ASN A 97 11.38 -1.81 -13.84
CA ASN A 97 11.10 -1.00 -15.02
C ASN A 97 10.44 0.32 -14.58
N PRO A 98 11.08 1.48 -14.83
CA PRO A 98 10.56 2.78 -14.38
C PRO A 98 9.14 3.07 -14.87
N ARG A 99 8.79 2.63 -16.10
CA ARG A 99 7.45 2.82 -16.67
C ARG A 99 6.37 2.08 -15.87
N ILE A 100 6.70 0.91 -15.33
CA ILE A 100 5.76 0.13 -14.50
C ILE A 100 5.68 0.70 -13.10
N ALA A 101 6.81 1.08 -12.49
CA ALA A 101 6.80 1.70 -11.17
C ALA A 101 6.02 3.03 -11.18
N GLU A 102 6.22 3.86 -12.21
CA GLU A 102 5.47 5.11 -12.39
C GLU A 102 3.98 4.85 -12.63
N LEU A 103 3.61 3.88 -13.45
CA LEU A 103 2.21 3.47 -13.66
C LEU A 103 1.52 3.13 -12.34
N VAL A 104 2.17 2.32 -11.51
CA VAL A 104 1.63 1.91 -10.22
C VAL A 104 1.49 3.10 -9.28
N GLN A 105 2.51 3.97 -9.19
CA GLN A 105 2.46 5.17 -8.36
C GLN A 105 1.33 6.11 -8.81
N ARG A 106 1.18 6.36 -10.11
CA ARG A 106 0.10 7.20 -10.65
C ARG A 106 -1.28 6.61 -10.40
N ALA A 107 -1.43 5.30 -10.42
CA ALA A 107 -2.69 4.65 -10.08
C ALA A 107 -3.11 4.94 -8.63
N PHE A 108 -2.16 4.96 -7.67
CA PHE A 108 -2.44 5.39 -6.30
C PHE A 108 -2.86 6.87 -6.23
N TRP A 109 -2.22 7.75 -6.96
CA TRP A 109 -2.56 9.17 -6.94
C TRP A 109 -3.91 9.48 -7.57
N HIS A 110 -4.35 8.67 -8.53
CA HIS A 110 -5.60 8.91 -9.27
C HIS A 110 -6.83 9.03 -8.39
N TYR A 111 -6.90 8.23 -7.32
CA TYR A 111 -8.04 8.24 -6.39
C TYR A 111 -7.73 8.86 -5.02
N ASP A 112 -6.53 9.40 -4.84
CA ASP A 112 -6.17 10.10 -3.62
C ASP A 112 -7.03 11.36 -3.44
N GLY A 113 -7.56 11.55 -2.24
CA GLY A 113 -8.51 12.62 -1.93
C GLY A 113 -9.94 12.38 -2.43
N VAL A 114 -10.20 11.32 -3.22
CA VAL A 114 -11.54 10.96 -3.76
C VAL A 114 -12.09 9.73 -3.08
N ARG A 115 -11.40 8.59 -3.16
CA ARG A 115 -11.83 7.32 -2.57
C ARG A 115 -11.12 6.99 -1.26
N TYR A 116 -9.92 7.48 -1.11
CA TYR A 116 -9.06 7.31 0.07
C TYR A 116 -8.09 8.49 0.18
N ARG A 117 -7.37 8.55 1.27
CA ARG A 117 -6.20 9.41 1.43
C ARG A 117 -4.95 8.55 1.43
N LEU A 118 -4.01 8.87 0.56
CA LEU A 118 -2.70 8.22 0.51
C LEU A 118 -1.74 8.95 1.47
N LEU A 119 -1.36 8.28 2.54
CA LEU A 119 -0.57 8.87 3.64
C LEU A 119 0.93 8.61 3.49
N ALA A 120 1.31 7.43 3.01
CA ALA A 120 2.67 7.07 2.66
C ALA A 120 2.65 5.90 1.65
N TRP A 121 3.67 5.81 0.81
CA TRP A 121 3.81 4.70 -0.14
C TRP A 121 5.26 4.47 -0.53
N VAL A 122 5.53 3.28 -1.01
CA VAL A 122 6.74 2.92 -1.76
C VAL A 122 6.42 1.79 -2.75
N VAL A 123 6.87 1.95 -3.98
CA VAL A 123 6.83 0.91 -5.00
C VAL A 123 8.20 0.26 -5.05
N MET A 124 8.29 -0.96 -4.52
CA MET A 124 9.51 -1.78 -4.50
C MET A 124 9.60 -2.64 -5.78
N PRO A 125 10.72 -3.26 -6.10
CA PRO A 125 10.89 -4.04 -7.33
C PRO A 125 9.86 -5.14 -7.56
N ASN A 126 9.35 -5.80 -6.51
CA ASN A 126 8.44 -6.95 -6.57
C ASN A 126 7.22 -6.86 -5.65
N HIS A 127 7.08 -5.77 -4.87
CA HIS A 127 5.97 -5.54 -3.97
C HIS A 127 5.74 -4.05 -3.72
N ILE A 128 4.68 -3.73 -3.00
CA ILE A 128 4.30 -2.37 -2.64
C ILE A 128 3.96 -2.32 -1.17
N HIS A 129 4.35 -1.24 -0.53
CA HIS A 129 3.81 -0.85 0.76
C HIS A 129 3.08 0.47 0.62
N ALA A 130 1.90 0.60 1.21
CA ALA A 130 1.20 1.87 1.32
C ALA A 130 0.50 2.00 2.67
N LEU A 131 0.31 3.23 3.10
CA LEU A 131 -0.54 3.61 4.22
C LEU A 131 -1.66 4.47 3.66
N ILE A 132 -2.88 4.00 3.76
CA ILE A 132 -4.07 4.67 3.25
C ILE A 132 -5.14 4.81 4.33
N GLU A 133 -5.96 5.82 4.22
CA GLU A 133 -7.16 6.02 5.03
C GLU A 133 -8.38 5.87 4.13
N VAL A 134 -9.27 4.94 4.44
CA VAL A 134 -10.49 4.68 3.65
C VAL A 134 -11.72 5.27 4.33
N TRP A 135 -12.69 5.80 3.56
CA TRP A 135 -13.91 6.38 4.15
C TRP A 135 -15.22 6.04 3.43
N GLN A 136 -15.23 5.88 2.13
CA GLN A 136 -16.49 5.60 1.38
C GLN A 136 -16.47 4.27 0.64
N VAL A 137 -15.28 3.80 0.30
CA VAL A 137 -15.07 2.59 -0.49
C VAL A 137 -14.25 1.61 0.33
N PRO A 138 -14.69 0.36 0.48
CA PRO A 138 -13.94 -0.68 1.18
C PRO A 138 -12.55 -0.92 0.61
N LEU A 139 -11.57 -1.19 1.49
CA LEU A 139 -10.19 -1.43 1.10
C LEU A 139 -10.04 -2.51 0.03
N GLY A 140 -10.71 -3.65 0.20
CA GLY A 140 -10.64 -4.75 -0.76
C GLY A 140 -11.10 -4.36 -2.16
N LYS A 141 -12.11 -3.48 -2.28
CA LYS A 141 -12.56 -2.95 -3.57
C LYS A 141 -11.53 -1.99 -4.17
N ILE A 142 -10.96 -1.09 -3.38
CA ILE A 142 -9.90 -0.19 -3.81
C ILE A 142 -8.73 -0.99 -4.40
N LEU A 143 -8.25 -1.99 -3.66
CA LEU A 143 -7.13 -2.82 -4.09
C LEU A 143 -7.45 -3.66 -5.32
N LYS A 144 -8.67 -4.18 -5.43
CA LYS A 144 -9.12 -4.90 -6.63
C LYS A 144 -9.05 -4.00 -7.87
N ASP A 145 -9.54 -2.77 -7.78
CA ASP A 145 -9.55 -1.82 -8.89
C ASP A 145 -8.10 -1.42 -9.26
N LEU A 146 -7.25 -1.07 -8.28
CA LEU A 146 -5.84 -0.72 -8.50
C LEU A 146 -5.05 -1.88 -9.12
N LYS A 147 -5.17 -3.09 -8.57
CA LYS A 147 -4.47 -4.28 -9.07
C LYS A 147 -4.94 -4.65 -10.47
N GLY A 148 -6.25 -4.60 -10.74
CA GLY A 148 -6.80 -4.90 -12.06
C GLY A 148 -6.29 -3.94 -13.14
N TYR A 149 -6.36 -2.63 -12.88
CA TYR A 149 -5.87 -1.63 -13.81
C TYR A 149 -4.36 -1.75 -14.06
N THR A 150 -3.56 -1.78 -13.00
CA THR A 150 -2.10 -1.80 -13.10
C THR A 150 -1.58 -3.11 -13.69
N ALA A 151 -2.22 -4.26 -13.43
CA ALA A 151 -1.88 -5.54 -14.07
C ALA A 151 -2.09 -5.49 -15.59
N LYS A 152 -3.24 -4.98 -16.03
CA LYS A 152 -3.56 -4.85 -17.46
C LYS A 152 -2.53 -3.98 -18.19
N GLU A 153 -2.26 -2.81 -17.66
CA GLU A 153 -1.34 -1.86 -18.30
C GLU A 153 0.13 -2.30 -18.19
N ALA A 154 0.55 -2.90 -17.06
CA ALA A 154 1.89 -3.47 -16.92
C ALA A 154 2.12 -4.63 -17.89
N ASN A 155 1.16 -5.53 -18.07
CA ASN A 155 1.26 -6.62 -19.03
C ASN A 155 1.39 -6.11 -20.47
N LYS A 156 0.70 -5.02 -20.84
CA LYS A 156 0.90 -4.36 -22.16
C LYS A 156 2.34 -3.84 -22.29
N ILE A 157 2.89 -3.18 -21.26
CA ILE A 157 4.28 -2.67 -21.29
C ILE A 157 5.28 -3.82 -21.45
N LEU A 158 5.00 -4.97 -20.84
CA LEU A 158 5.85 -6.16 -20.87
C LEU A 158 5.64 -7.03 -22.12
N GLY A 159 4.61 -6.76 -22.93
CA GLY A 159 4.26 -7.60 -24.08
C GLY A 159 3.85 -9.03 -23.69
N ARG A 160 3.18 -9.18 -22.54
CA ARG A 160 2.78 -10.49 -22.00
C ARG A 160 1.33 -10.49 -21.51
N ASP A 161 0.82 -11.68 -21.29
CA ASP A 161 -0.46 -11.94 -20.60
C ASP A 161 -0.24 -12.68 -19.27
N GLY A 162 -1.34 -12.92 -18.54
CA GLY A 162 -1.36 -13.70 -17.31
C GLY A 162 -1.32 -12.86 -16.02
N THR A 163 -1.18 -13.55 -14.91
CA THR A 163 -1.25 -12.96 -13.59
C THR A 163 -0.05 -12.05 -13.32
N PHE A 164 -0.32 -10.84 -12.89
CA PHE A 164 0.71 -9.87 -12.52
C PHE A 164 0.84 -9.74 -11.01
N TRP A 165 -0.28 -9.57 -10.30
CA TRP A 165 -0.32 -9.46 -8.84
C TRP A 165 -0.77 -10.76 -8.19
N GLU A 166 -0.22 -11.07 -7.02
CA GLU A 166 -0.79 -12.07 -6.13
C GLU A 166 -2.21 -11.66 -5.74
N ASP A 167 -3.13 -12.60 -5.62
CA ASP A 167 -4.54 -12.30 -5.35
C ASP A 167 -4.73 -11.63 -4.00
N ASP A 168 -4.09 -12.17 -2.97
CA ASP A 168 -4.23 -11.69 -1.60
C ASP A 168 -3.33 -10.49 -1.31
N TYR A 169 -3.56 -9.85 -0.18
CA TYR A 169 -2.77 -8.73 0.32
C TYR A 169 -2.70 -8.83 1.85
N PHE A 170 -1.71 -8.20 2.43
CA PHE A 170 -1.62 -8.03 3.88
C PHE A 170 -2.12 -6.63 4.24
N ASP A 171 -2.92 -6.53 5.30
CA ASP A 171 -3.31 -5.24 5.87
C ASP A 171 -3.22 -5.22 7.39
N ARG A 172 -2.99 -4.03 7.93
CA ARG A 172 -2.96 -3.77 9.35
C ARG A 172 -3.44 -2.37 9.65
N TYR A 173 -4.45 -2.25 10.52
CA TYR A 173 -4.92 -0.94 10.95
C TYR A 173 -3.95 -0.24 11.90
N ILE A 174 -3.90 1.09 11.84
CA ILE A 174 -3.07 1.93 12.70
C ILE A 174 -3.79 2.20 14.01
N ARG A 175 -3.14 1.87 15.13
CA ARG A 175 -3.74 1.94 16.47
C ARG A 175 -3.61 3.30 17.13
N ASP A 176 -2.49 3.98 16.90
CA ASP A 176 -2.12 5.22 17.56
C ASP A 176 -1.11 6.01 16.72
N GLU A 177 -0.77 7.22 17.19
CA GLU A 177 0.13 8.13 16.49
C GLU A 177 1.58 7.59 16.43
N GLU A 178 2.04 6.91 17.47
CA GLU A 178 3.37 6.31 17.47
C GLU A 178 3.44 5.17 16.45
N HIS A 179 2.42 4.33 16.38
CA HIS A 179 2.30 3.29 15.35
C HIS A 179 2.28 3.91 13.95
N PHE A 180 1.51 4.99 13.76
CA PHE A 180 1.49 5.74 12.50
C PHE A 180 2.90 6.18 12.07
N ARG A 181 3.62 6.87 12.96
CA ARG A 181 4.98 7.36 12.68
C ARG A 181 5.96 6.24 12.36
N ARG A 182 5.87 5.11 13.07
CA ARG A 182 6.70 3.92 12.80
C ARG A 182 6.40 3.34 11.42
N VAL A 183 5.13 3.21 11.06
CA VAL A 183 4.72 2.66 9.76
C VAL A 183 5.14 3.57 8.61
N VAL A 184 4.96 4.89 8.72
CA VAL A 184 5.43 5.84 7.71
C VAL A 184 6.94 5.72 7.52
N ARG A 185 7.70 5.73 8.63
CA ARG A 185 9.16 5.58 8.58
C ARG A 185 9.58 4.24 7.97
N TYR A 186 8.87 3.17 8.32
CA TYR A 186 9.12 1.85 7.76
C TYR A 186 8.92 1.84 6.25
N ILE A 187 7.77 2.34 5.74
CA ILE A 187 7.46 2.42 4.31
C ILE A 187 8.56 3.19 3.58
N GLU A 188 8.90 4.37 4.07
CA GLU A 188 9.82 5.27 3.40
C GLU A 188 11.29 4.79 3.42
N ASN A 189 11.71 4.09 4.48
CA ASN A 189 13.06 3.53 4.56
C ASN A 189 13.20 2.13 3.91
N ASN A 190 12.15 1.58 3.35
CA ASN A 190 12.18 0.25 2.74
C ASN A 190 13.27 0.12 1.64
N PRO A 191 13.42 1.08 0.70
CA PRO A 191 14.47 1.03 -0.32
C PRO A 191 15.90 1.07 0.25
N VAL A 192 16.11 1.80 1.35
CA VAL A 192 17.41 1.85 2.07
C VAL A 192 17.68 0.50 2.73
N LYS A 193 16.69 -0.07 3.43
CA LYS A 193 16.78 -1.38 4.07
C LYS A 193 17.09 -2.50 3.05
N ALA A 194 16.51 -2.40 1.84
CA ALA A 194 16.78 -3.33 0.74
C ALA A 194 18.07 -3.00 -0.04
N ALA A 195 18.89 -2.05 0.43
CA ALA A 195 20.13 -1.61 -0.20
C ALA A 195 19.99 -1.15 -1.67
N LEU A 196 18.84 -0.59 -2.02
CA LEU A 196 18.56 -0.06 -3.37
C LEU A 196 19.05 1.38 -3.53
N VAL A 197 19.05 2.15 -2.45
CA VAL A 197 19.54 3.54 -2.36
C VAL A 197 20.19 3.76 -1.00
N LEU A 198 20.97 4.84 -0.86
CA LEU A 198 21.58 5.23 0.41
C LEU A 198 20.65 6.08 1.28
N LEU A 199 19.84 6.92 0.65
CA LEU A 199 18.87 7.81 1.33
C LEU A 199 17.46 7.54 0.81
N ALA A 200 16.47 7.53 1.69
CA ALA A 200 15.07 7.26 1.34
C ALA A 200 14.53 8.23 0.26
N ALA A 201 14.98 9.48 0.28
CA ALA A 201 14.59 10.51 -0.69
C ALA A 201 15.12 10.26 -2.11
N GLU A 202 16.12 9.40 -2.28
CA GLU A 202 16.68 9.05 -3.59
C GLU A 202 15.80 8.05 -4.36
N TRP A 203 14.83 7.40 -3.68
CA TRP A 203 13.93 6.44 -4.33
C TRP A 203 12.73 7.15 -4.94
N PRO A 204 12.66 7.30 -6.29
CA PRO A 204 11.68 8.18 -6.94
C PRO A 204 10.22 7.72 -6.80
N TRP A 205 10.00 6.46 -6.47
CA TRP A 205 8.65 5.88 -6.32
C TRP A 205 8.26 5.70 -4.86
N SER A 206 8.57 6.70 -4.03
CA SER A 206 8.28 6.71 -2.58
C SER A 206 7.80 8.08 -2.14
N SER A 207 6.92 8.12 -1.14
CA SER A 207 6.51 9.37 -0.47
C SER A 207 7.68 10.14 0.12
N ALA A 208 8.78 9.48 0.51
CA ALA A 208 10.00 10.14 1.00
C ALA A 208 10.61 11.09 -0.04
N HIS A 209 10.61 10.70 -1.31
CA HIS A 209 11.12 11.52 -2.41
C HIS A 209 10.36 12.85 -2.53
N TYR A 210 9.03 12.80 -2.48
CA TYR A 210 8.18 14.00 -2.61
C TYR A 210 8.24 14.88 -1.39
N ARG A 211 8.28 14.31 -0.17
CA ARG A 211 8.42 15.10 1.06
C ARG A 211 9.73 15.86 1.14
N SER A 212 10.83 15.31 0.62
CA SER A 212 12.11 15.99 0.59
C SER A 212 12.13 17.22 -0.31
N GLN A 213 11.37 17.18 -1.42
CA GLN A 213 11.22 18.31 -2.35
C GLN A 213 10.35 19.44 -1.76
N GLU A 214 9.38 19.10 -0.90
CA GLU A 214 8.52 20.10 -0.24
C GLU A 214 9.23 20.85 0.88
N GLY A 215 10.21 20.26 1.55
CA GLY A 215 11.05 20.92 2.55
C GLY A 215 11.89 22.06 1.96
N THR A 216 12.06 22.12 0.64
CA THR A 216 12.74 23.18 -0.11
C THR A 216 11.78 24.24 -0.69
N SER A 217 10.48 24.00 -0.66
CA SER A 217 9.46 24.95 -1.17
C SER A 217 8.29 25.01 -0.20
N SER A 218 8.16 26.15 0.48
CA SER A 218 7.06 26.44 1.42
C SER A 218 5.71 26.53 0.70
N LYS A 219 5.16 25.42 0.26
CA LYS A 219 3.76 25.31 -0.18
C LYS A 219 3.22 23.90 0.07
N THR A 220 2.05 23.88 0.74
CA THR A 220 1.04 22.83 0.91
C THR A 220 1.23 21.56 0.05
N LEU A 221 1.08 20.37 0.67
CA LEU A 221 0.86 19.07 0.04
C LEU A 221 -0.20 19.16 -1.08
N ALA A 222 0.16 19.69 -2.21
CA ALA A 222 -0.57 19.54 -3.44
C ALA A 222 0.15 18.42 -4.21
N HIS A 223 -0.35 17.17 -4.07
CA HIS A 223 -0.07 16.20 -5.09
C HIS A 223 -0.28 16.85 -6.46
N PRO A 224 0.48 16.47 -7.49
CA PRO A 224 0.23 16.97 -8.84
C PRO A 224 -1.08 16.40 -9.42
N THR A 225 -2.18 16.51 -8.67
CA THR A 225 -3.55 16.19 -9.10
C THR A 225 -4.13 17.28 -10.02
N ALA A 226 -3.35 18.29 -10.37
CA ALA A 226 -3.81 19.38 -11.22
C ALA A 226 -3.95 19.01 -12.71
N ASN A 227 -3.49 17.83 -13.13
CA ASN A 227 -3.80 17.29 -14.45
C ASN A 227 -4.66 16.04 -14.29
N ARG A 228 -5.99 16.23 -14.23
CA ARG A 228 -6.95 15.15 -14.42
C ARG A 228 -6.56 14.37 -15.69
N VAL A 229 -6.08 13.16 -15.51
CA VAL A 229 -6.07 12.19 -16.60
C VAL A 229 -7.54 11.98 -16.99
N PRO A 230 -7.93 12.05 -18.27
CA PRO A 230 -9.31 11.81 -18.67
C PRO A 230 -9.79 10.47 -18.16
N ASP A 231 -11.07 10.38 -17.85
CA ASP A 231 -11.75 9.18 -17.37
C ASP A 231 -11.35 7.96 -18.21
N ILE A 232 -10.47 7.15 -17.66
CA ILE A 232 -10.09 5.86 -18.22
C ILE A 232 -10.41 4.81 -17.15
N LEU A 233 -11.69 4.55 -16.98
CA LEU A 233 -12.25 3.31 -16.45
C LEU A 233 -13.54 3.01 -17.20
#